data_16bb9d2d442ad9d1862fbd7f674cb201
#
_entry.id   16bb9d2d442ad9d1862fbd7f674cb201
#
_cell.length_a   1.000
_cell.length_b   1.000
_cell.length_c   1.000
_cell.angle_alpha   90.00
_cell.angle_beta   90.00
_cell.angle_gamma   90.00
#
_symmetry.space_group_name_H-M   'P 1'
#
loop_
_entity.id
_entity.type
_entity.pdbx_description
1 polymer ?
#
loop_
_entity_poly.entity_id
_entity_poly.type
_entity_poly.pdbx_seq_one_letter_code
_entity_poly.pdbx_strand_id
1 'polypeptide(L)'
;ALAVYAKSGDHWVFYEISPSVVRAAKQDFTFLEKMKATYEIVIGDGRLSLDREPSRKFDVLAMDAFSGDSIPTHLITKEAMEIYMKHLKPDGVIVFQATNRFVDLLPVARNLADAHGLSIVVVADSPDYETGPEYWYAHTDQVIMTRNTKLLNQEKVKSGAEEIPKRAGYPMFTDDYI
;
A
#
# COMPACT_ATOMS: atom_id res chain seq x y z
N ALA A 1 -10.51 -3.32 -5.21
CA ALA A 1 -11.64 -2.51 -4.75
C ALA A 1 -11.38 -1.00 -4.73
N LEU A 2 -10.13 -0.52 -4.55
CA LEU A 2 -9.78 0.92 -4.57
C LEU A 2 -10.25 1.66 -5.84
N ALA A 3 -10.37 0.97 -6.96
CA ALA A 3 -10.82 1.54 -8.24
C ALA A 3 -12.20 2.22 -8.19
N VAL A 4 -13.04 1.92 -7.20
CA VAL A 4 -14.35 2.59 -7.04
C VAL A 4 -14.23 4.08 -6.69
N TYR A 5 -13.08 4.49 -6.15
CA TYR A 5 -12.77 5.88 -5.82
C TYR A 5 -12.16 6.67 -6.99
N ALA A 6 -11.89 6.01 -8.12
CA ALA A 6 -11.29 6.64 -9.29
C ALA A 6 -12.20 7.72 -9.89
N LYS A 7 -11.61 8.86 -10.23
CA LYS A 7 -12.30 10.03 -10.76
C LYS A 7 -11.92 10.25 -12.21
N SER A 8 -12.77 11.01 -12.92
CA SER A 8 -12.43 11.48 -14.26
C SER A 8 -11.15 12.33 -14.23
N GLY A 9 -10.20 12.00 -15.11
CA GLY A 9 -8.89 12.62 -15.16
C GLY A 9 -7.78 11.86 -14.42
N ASP A 10 -8.14 10.90 -13.57
CA ASP A 10 -7.13 10.01 -12.97
C ASP A 10 -6.60 9.01 -14.01
N HIS A 11 -5.37 8.56 -13.78
CA HIS A 11 -4.76 7.45 -14.49
C HIS A 11 -4.27 6.41 -13.48
N TRP A 12 -4.72 5.16 -13.64
CA TRP A 12 -4.42 4.06 -12.72
C TRP A 12 -3.55 3.01 -13.40
N VAL A 13 -2.57 2.50 -12.68
CA VAL A 13 -1.74 1.38 -13.13
C VAL A 13 -1.87 0.25 -12.12
N PHE A 14 -2.29 -0.91 -12.59
CA PHE A 14 -2.38 -2.12 -11.78
C PHE A 14 -1.24 -3.06 -12.15
N TYR A 15 -0.43 -3.44 -11.19
CA TYR A 15 0.56 -4.49 -11.31
C TYR A 15 -0.01 -5.76 -10.72
N GLU A 16 -0.21 -6.79 -11.54
CA GLU A 16 -0.83 -8.05 -11.11
C GLU A 16 -0.03 -9.24 -11.67
N ILE A 17 0.47 -10.07 -10.78
CA ILE A 17 1.30 -11.21 -11.15
C ILE A 17 0.51 -12.35 -11.80
N SER A 18 -0.79 -12.46 -11.49
CA SER A 18 -1.65 -13.55 -11.96
C SER A 18 -2.54 -13.15 -13.14
N PRO A 19 -2.30 -13.68 -14.36
CA PRO A 19 -3.22 -13.47 -15.49
C PRO A 19 -4.64 -13.96 -15.22
N SER A 20 -4.80 -14.93 -14.31
CA SER A 20 -6.11 -15.47 -13.95
C SER A 20 -6.91 -14.46 -13.11
N VAL A 21 -6.26 -13.75 -12.20
CA VAL A 21 -6.89 -12.67 -11.42
C VAL A 21 -7.33 -11.54 -12.35
N VAL A 22 -6.50 -11.17 -13.34
CA VAL A 22 -6.87 -10.15 -14.33
C VAL A 22 -8.09 -10.59 -15.15
N ARG A 23 -8.15 -11.88 -15.57
CA ARG A 23 -9.33 -12.39 -16.28
C ARG A 23 -10.58 -12.30 -15.42
N ALA A 24 -10.52 -12.78 -14.18
CA ALA A 24 -11.64 -12.70 -13.25
C ALA A 24 -12.08 -11.23 -13.04
N ALA A 25 -11.13 -10.32 -12.79
CA ALA A 25 -11.43 -8.90 -12.60
C ALA A 25 -12.17 -8.27 -13.79
N LYS A 26 -11.88 -8.72 -15.01
CA LYS A 26 -12.51 -8.21 -16.24
C LYS A 26 -13.84 -8.91 -16.60
N GLN A 27 -14.00 -10.17 -16.21
CA GLN A 27 -15.13 -11.00 -16.64
C GLN A 27 -16.21 -11.13 -15.57
N ASP A 28 -15.79 -11.25 -14.30
CA ASP A 28 -16.69 -11.59 -13.19
C ASP A 28 -17.02 -10.39 -12.30
N PHE A 29 -16.29 -9.27 -12.47
CA PHE A 29 -16.50 -8.05 -11.68
C PHE A 29 -16.75 -6.84 -12.58
N THR A 30 -17.53 -5.87 -12.06
CA THR A 30 -17.92 -4.67 -12.81
C THR A 30 -17.13 -3.42 -12.44
N PHE A 31 -16.20 -3.49 -11.48
CA PHE A 31 -15.52 -2.30 -10.96
C PHE A 31 -14.58 -1.64 -12.00
N LEU A 32 -13.93 -2.44 -12.87
CA LEU A 32 -13.10 -1.90 -13.96
C LEU A 32 -13.96 -1.25 -15.05
N GLU A 33 -15.10 -1.86 -15.39
CA GLU A 33 -16.04 -1.32 -16.36
C GLU A 33 -16.66 0.01 -15.88
N LYS A 34 -16.98 0.09 -14.59
CA LYS A 34 -17.60 1.27 -13.97
C LYS A 34 -16.60 2.34 -13.55
N MET A 35 -15.31 2.07 -13.70
CA MET A 35 -14.24 3.01 -13.35
C MET A 35 -14.30 4.25 -14.23
N LYS A 36 -14.27 5.44 -13.60
CA LYS A 36 -14.35 6.73 -14.32
C LYS A 36 -12.99 7.26 -14.79
N ALA A 37 -11.91 6.55 -14.49
CA ALA A 37 -10.54 6.89 -14.84
C ALA A 37 -10.02 6.03 -15.99
N THR A 38 -8.93 6.44 -16.61
CA THR A 38 -8.16 5.56 -17.49
C THR A 38 -7.32 4.60 -16.66
N TYR A 39 -7.08 3.39 -17.19
CA TYR A 39 -6.22 2.43 -16.49
C TYR A 39 -5.35 1.60 -17.43
N GLU A 40 -4.24 1.12 -16.89
CA GLU A 40 -3.31 0.17 -17.48
C GLU A 40 -3.19 -1.05 -16.55
N ILE A 41 -3.03 -2.24 -17.10
CA ILE A 41 -2.72 -3.46 -16.32
C ILE A 41 -1.39 -4.01 -16.83
N VAL A 42 -0.41 -4.07 -15.94
CA VAL A 42 0.91 -4.65 -16.17
C VAL A 42 0.94 -6.04 -15.54
N ILE A 43 1.10 -7.08 -16.37
CA ILE A 43 1.22 -8.46 -15.89
C ILE A 43 2.65 -8.69 -15.43
N GLY A 44 2.82 -9.02 -14.16
CA GLY A 44 4.12 -9.33 -13.58
C GLY A 44 4.20 -8.98 -12.10
N ASP A 45 5.33 -9.33 -11.49
CA ASP A 45 5.66 -8.86 -10.16
C ASP A 45 5.77 -7.33 -10.14
N GLY A 46 5.10 -6.69 -9.19
CA GLY A 46 4.99 -5.22 -9.13
C GLY A 46 6.35 -4.55 -8.92
N ARG A 47 7.18 -5.07 -8.02
CA ARG A 47 8.51 -4.53 -7.75
C ARG A 47 9.44 -4.68 -8.95
N LEU A 48 9.50 -5.88 -9.54
CA LEU A 48 10.35 -6.14 -10.70
C LEU A 48 9.91 -5.35 -11.93
N SER A 49 8.62 -5.12 -12.10
CA SER A 49 8.08 -4.30 -13.18
C SER A 49 8.49 -2.85 -13.00
N LEU A 50 8.28 -2.29 -11.80
CA LEU A 50 8.68 -0.94 -11.47
C LEU A 50 10.19 -0.71 -11.62
N ASP A 51 11.03 -1.67 -11.24
CA ASP A 51 12.49 -1.54 -11.35
C ASP A 51 12.94 -1.31 -12.80
N ARG A 52 12.29 -1.97 -13.76
CA ARG A 52 12.58 -1.92 -15.19
C ARG A 52 11.99 -0.69 -15.90
N GLU A 53 11.00 -0.05 -15.29
CA GLU A 53 10.28 1.06 -15.92
C GLU A 53 10.95 2.42 -15.65
N PRO A 54 10.76 3.40 -16.54
CA PRO A 54 11.06 4.78 -16.23
C PRO A 54 10.14 5.29 -15.13
N SER A 55 10.56 6.33 -14.40
CA SER A 55 9.75 6.90 -13.32
C SER A 55 8.34 7.26 -13.77
N ARG A 56 7.34 6.71 -13.11
CA ARG A 56 5.90 6.93 -13.38
C ARG A 56 5.35 8.21 -12.78
N LYS A 57 6.03 8.81 -11.79
CA LYS A 57 5.59 10.02 -11.08
C LYS A 57 4.21 9.87 -10.46
N PHE A 58 3.99 8.77 -9.73
CA PHE A 58 2.74 8.50 -9.05
C PHE A 58 2.45 9.53 -7.94
N ASP A 59 1.19 9.91 -7.81
CA ASP A 59 0.68 10.63 -6.64
C ASP A 59 0.52 9.66 -5.46
N VAL A 60 0.04 8.44 -5.73
CA VAL A 60 -0.17 7.39 -4.73
C VAL A 60 0.35 6.07 -5.27
N LEU A 61 1.14 5.37 -4.48
CA LEU A 61 1.53 3.98 -4.70
C LEU A 61 0.93 3.15 -3.58
N ALA A 62 -0.07 2.32 -3.92
CA ALA A 62 -0.73 1.45 -2.97
C ALA A 62 -0.24 0.00 -3.14
N MET A 63 0.28 -0.57 -2.07
CA MET A 63 0.66 -1.98 -1.99
C MET A 63 -0.39 -2.77 -1.23
N ASP A 64 -1.08 -3.62 -1.95
CA ASP A 64 -2.07 -4.57 -1.42
C ASP A 64 -1.81 -5.94 -2.05
N ALA A 65 -0.56 -6.40 -1.93
CA ALA A 65 -0.09 -7.66 -2.50
C ALA A 65 0.09 -8.69 -1.38
N PHE A 66 -0.81 -9.65 -1.34
CA PHE A 66 -0.79 -10.72 -0.34
C PHE A 66 -0.69 -12.09 -1.00
N SER A 67 0.04 -12.98 -0.34
CA SER A 67 0.07 -14.40 -0.65
C SER A 67 -0.18 -15.17 0.66
N GLY A 68 -1.40 -15.69 0.82
CA GLY A 68 -1.77 -16.49 2.00
C GLY A 68 -1.58 -15.76 3.33
N ASP A 69 -2.33 -14.70 3.60
CA ASP A 69 -2.30 -13.90 4.84
C ASP A 69 -0.95 -13.22 5.16
N SER A 70 0.00 -13.16 4.21
CA SER A 70 1.26 -12.44 4.43
C SER A 70 1.66 -11.63 3.20
N ILE A 71 2.30 -10.49 3.46
CA ILE A 71 2.93 -9.72 2.39
C ILE A 71 4.23 -10.41 1.98
N PRO A 72 4.51 -10.56 0.66
CA PRO A 72 5.81 -11.06 0.20
C PRO A 72 6.94 -10.14 0.69
N THR A 73 7.88 -10.71 1.43
CA THR A 73 8.92 -9.93 2.12
C THR A 73 9.78 -9.08 1.20
N HIS A 74 10.03 -9.54 -0.04
CA HIS A 74 10.78 -8.76 -1.04
C HIS A 74 10.10 -7.43 -1.42
N LEU A 75 8.82 -7.24 -1.09
CA LEU A 75 8.11 -5.98 -1.32
C LEU A 75 8.31 -4.95 -0.21
N ILE A 76 8.81 -5.35 0.96
CA ILE A 76 8.99 -4.50 2.13
C ILE A 76 10.45 -4.46 2.61
N THR A 77 11.37 -4.46 1.67
CA THR A 77 12.81 -4.27 1.92
C THR A 77 13.23 -2.82 1.66
N LYS A 78 14.39 -2.45 2.16
CA LYS A 78 15.00 -1.15 1.89
C LYS A 78 15.17 -0.91 0.38
N GLU A 79 15.62 -1.91 -0.35
CA GLU A 79 15.85 -1.86 -1.80
C GLU A 79 14.52 -1.71 -2.56
N ALA A 80 13.47 -2.38 -2.11
CA ALA A 80 12.12 -2.18 -2.66
C ALA A 80 11.66 -0.72 -2.49
N MET A 81 11.87 -0.14 -1.31
CA MET A 81 11.52 1.26 -1.05
C MET A 81 12.28 2.24 -1.95
N GLU A 82 13.54 1.98 -2.28
CA GLU A 82 14.32 2.79 -3.23
C GLU A 82 13.67 2.81 -4.62
N ILE A 83 13.18 1.64 -5.08
CA ILE A 83 12.42 1.54 -6.34
C ILE A 83 11.13 2.35 -6.25
N TYR A 84 10.34 2.19 -5.19
CA TYR A 84 9.07 2.91 -5.04
C TYR A 84 9.28 4.43 -5.00
N MET A 85 10.29 4.90 -4.27
CA MET A 85 10.62 6.32 -4.19
C MET A 85 11.02 6.91 -5.55
N LYS A 86 11.67 6.14 -6.44
CA LYS A 86 11.97 6.54 -7.83
C LYS A 86 10.68 6.84 -8.62
N HIS A 87 9.58 6.13 -8.32
CA HIS A 87 8.32 6.23 -9.03
C HIS A 87 7.32 7.21 -8.42
N LEU A 88 7.62 7.78 -7.26
CA LEU A 88 6.75 8.77 -6.61
C LEU A 88 7.07 10.20 -7.06
N LYS A 89 6.07 11.07 -6.99
CA LYS A 89 6.25 12.51 -6.94
C LYS A 89 6.91 12.91 -5.61
N PRO A 90 7.51 14.11 -5.51
CA PRO A 90 8.16 14.56 -4.27
C PRO A 90 7.22 14.59 -3.05
N ASP A 91 5.94 14.84 -3.26
CA ASP A 91 4.87 14.86 -2.26
C ASP A 91 3.93 13.64 -2.35
N GLY A 92 4.34 12.61 -3.11
CA GLY A 92 3.60 11.37 -3.29
C GLY A 92 3.47 10.57 -2.00
N VAL A 93 2.56 9.62 -2.02
CA VAL A 93 2.16 8.81 -0.86
C VAL A 93 2.36 7.33 -1.16
N ILE A 94 3.00 6.62 -0.25
CA ILE A 94 2.98 5.15 -0.21
C ILE A 94 1.92 4.73 0.80
N VAL A 95 1.04 3.85 0.40
CA VAL A 95 0.08 3.17 1.28
C VAL A 95 0.35 1.69 1.20
N PHE A 96 0.47 1.01 2.33
CA PHE A 96 0.51 -0.44 2.32
C PHE A 96 -0.30 -1.03 3.45
N GLN A 97 -0.89 -2.17 3.18
CA GLN A 97 -1.60 -2.93 4.18
C GLN A 97 -0.60 -3.70 5.04
N ALA A 98 -0.57 -3.39 6.33
CA ALA A 98 0.34 -4.00 7.31
C ALA A 98 -0.32 -5.11 8.13
N THR A 99 -1.60 -5.37 7.93
CA THR A 99 -2.33 -6.42 8.64
C THR A 99 -1.64 -7.76 8.41
N ASN A 100 -1.19 -8.39 9.49
CA ASN A 100 -0.53 -9.68 9.42
C ASN A 100 -0.83 -10.46 10.71
N ARG A 101 -1.06 -11.77 10.56
CA ARG A 101 -1.35 -12.64 11.73
C ARG A 101 -0.12 -13.09 12.50
N PHE A 102 1.04 -13.08 11.84
CA PHE A 102 2.23 -13.78 12.35
C PHE A 102 3.35 -12.83 12.70
N VAL A 103 3.42 -11.68 12.05
CA VAL A 103 4.52 -10.72 12.18
C VAL A 103 3.96 -9.32 12.35
N ASP A 104 4.45 -8.59 13.35
CA ASP A 104 4.17 -7.16 13.50
C ASP A 104 4.98 -6.39 12.46
N LEU A 105 4.33 -5.93 11.40
CA LEU A 105 4.95 -5.20 10.30
C LEU A 105 5.08 -3.69 10.55
N LEU A 106 4.43 -3.17 11.58
CA LEU A 106 4.49 -1.72 11.88
C LEU A 106 5.91 -1.24 12.20
N PRO A 107 6.74 -1.97 13.00
CA PRO A 107 8.13 -1.57 13.22
C PRO A 107 9.01 -1.65 11.96
N VAL A 108 8.74 -2.61 11.05
CA VAL A 108 9.42 -2.69 9.74
C VAL A 108 9.10 -1.44 8.93
N ALA A 109 7.82 -1.11 8.82
CA ALA A 109 7.34 0.08 8.13
C ALA A 109 7.98 1.36 8.70
N ARG A 110 8.04 1.47 10.02
CA ARG A 110 8.67 2.61 10.69
C ARG A 110 10.15 2.73 10.34
N ASN A 111 10.91 1.63 10.36
CA ASN A 111 12.32 1.63 10.00
C ASN A 111 12.53 2.02 8.52
N LEU A 112 11.68 1.53 7.61
CA LEU A 112 11.71 1.90 6.19
C LEU A 112 11.41 3.38 5.99
N ALA A 113 10.41 3.93 6.67
CA ALA A 113 10.08 5.35 6.61
C ALA A 113 11.23 6.23 7.12
N ASP A 114 11.82 5.89 8.28
CA ASP A 114 12.96 6.60 8.86
C ASP A 114 14.16 6.61 7.92
N ALA A 115 14.47 5.47 7.28
CA ALA A 115 15.59 5.34 6.35
C ALA A 115 15.44 6.23 5.10
N HIS A 116 14.21 6.54 4.69
CA HIS A 116 13.92 7.35 3.50
C HIS A 116 13.42 8.77 3.83
N GLY A 117 13.45 9.18 5.09
CA GLY A 117 13.02 10.51 5.55
C GLY A 117 11.54 10.78 5.27
N LEU A 118 10.70 9.76 5.51
CA LEU A 118 9.25 9.84 5.38
C LEU A 118 8.59 9.96 6.75
N SER A 119 7.56 10.78 6.82
CA SER A 119 6.60 10.72 7.92
C SER A 119 5.70 9.50 7.74
N ILE A 120 5.33 8.85 8.84
CA ILE A 120 4.55 7.62 8.83
C ILE A 120 3.45 7.66 9.88
N VAL A 121 2.29 7.17 9.51
CA VAL A 121 1.16 6.92 10.42
C VAL A 121 0.50 5.60 10.04
N VAL A 122 -0.23 5.00 10.97
CA VAL A 122 -1.14 3.87 10.71
C VAL A 122 -2.59 4.32 10.90
N VAL A 123 -3.45 3.88 10.01
CA VAL A 123 -4.90 3.95 10.17
C VAL A 123 -5.36 2.52 10.45
N ALA A 124 -5.72 2.26 11.70
CA ALA A 124 -6.22 0.98 12.15
C ALA A 124 -7.75 1.01 12.15
N ASP A 125 -8.37 0.02 11.51
CA ASP A 125 -9.82 -0.16 11.51
C ASP A 125 -10.15 -1.50 12.16
N SER A 126 -10.88 -1.44 13.27
CA SER A 126 -11.32 -2.62 14.02
C SER A 126 -12.84 -2.61 14.08
N PRO A 127 -13.49 -3.49 13.33
CA PRO A 127 -14.95 -3.56 13.35
C PRO A 127 -15.46 -3.95 14.74
N ASP A 128 -16.58 -3.36 15.12
CA ASP A 128 -17.30 -3.75 16.33
C ASP A 128 -18.10 -5.04 16.06
N TYR A 129 -17.53 -6.16 16.47
CA TYR A 129 -18.17 -7.48 16.33
C TYR A 129 -19.36 -7.70 17.27
N GLU A 130 -19.58 -6.84 18.28
CA GLU A 130 -20.62 -7.04 19.30
C GLU A 130 -21.96 -6.41 18.92
N THR A 131 -21.95 -5.32 18.15
CA THR A 131 -23.14 -4.46 17.99
C THR A 131 -23.65 -4.30 16.56
N GLY A 132 -23.02 -4.88 15.54
CA GLY A 132 -23.35 -4.58 14.16
C GLY A 132 -23.42 -5.76 13.19
N PRO A 133 -23.93 -5.51 11.98
CA PRO A 133 -23.88 -6.45 10.86
C PRO A 133 -22.44 -6.59 10.28
N GLU A 134 -21.42 -6.20 11.05
CA GLU A 134 -20.04 -6.04 10.61
C GLU A 134 -19.21 -7.30 10.79
N TYR A 135 -19.83 -8.45 11.10
CA TYR A 135 -19.13 -9.71 11.35
C TYR A 135 -18.26 -10.22 10.19
N TRP A 136 -18.45 -9.67 8.99
CA TRP A 136 -17.61 -9.99 7.81
C TRP A 136 -16.44 -9.01 7.60
N TYR A 137 -16.37 -7.91 8.34
CA TYR A 137 -15.23 -7.02 8.29
C TYR A 137 -14.07 -7.62 9.11
N ALA A 138 -12.88 -7.54 8.58
CA ALA A 138 -11.67 -7.91 9.30
C ALA A 138 -10.95 -6.65 9.77
N HIS A 139 -10.27 -6.75 10.90
CA HIS A 139 -9.30 -5.73 11.31
C HIS A 139 -8.32 -5.43 10.19
N THR A 140 -8.04 -4.17 9.94
CA THR A 140 -7.07 -3.73 8.95
C THR A 140 -6.17 -2.63 9.48
N ASP A 141 -4.85 -2.76 9.21
CA ASP A 141 -3.84 -1.75 9.47
C ASP A 141 -3.33 -1.20 8.15
N GLN A 142 -3.67 0.04 7.84
CA GLN A 142 -3.20 0.74 6.65
C GLN A 142 -2.11 1.72 7.03
N VAL A 143 -0.89 1.46 6.58
CA VAL A 143 0.25 2.35 6.80
C VAL A 143 0.30 3.40 5.69
N ILE A 144 0.50 4.65 6.06
CA ILE A 144 0.65 5.79 5.16
C ILE A 144 2.04 6.39 5.38
N MET A 145 2.86 6.44 4.34
CA MET A 145 4.19 7.06 4.34
C MET A 145 4.27 8.18 3.31
N THR A 146 4.76 9.36 3.71
CA THR A 146 4.86 10.49 2.78
C THR A 146 5.78 11.59 3.32
N ARG A 147 6.28 12.46 2.43
CA ARG A 147 6.87 13.75 2.79
C ARG A 147 5.83 14.87 2.87
N ASN A 148 4.60 14.61 2.44
CA ASN A 148 3.52 15.57 2.44
C ASN A 148 2.85 15.68 3.82
N THR A 149 3.47 16.44 4.71
CA THR A 149 2.94 16.67 6.07
C THR A 149 1.59 17.39 6.06
N LYS A 150 1.27 18.15 4.99
CA LYS A 150 -0.05 18.79 4.85
C LYS A 150 -1.15 17.76 4.70
N LEU A 151 -0.88 16.64 4.00
CA LEU A 151 -1.83 15.55 3.87
C LEU A 151 -2.09 14.90 5.24
N LEU A 152 -1.03 14.59 6.00
CA LEU A 152 -1.16 13.96 7.32
C LEU A 152 -1.90 14.84 8.33
N ASN A 153 -1.84 16.16 8.16
CA ASN A 153 -2.54 17.12 9.01
C ASN A 153 -4.00 17.40 8.59
N GLN A 154 -4.48 16.80 7.50
CA GLN A 154 -5.90 16.89 7.15
C GLN A 154 -6.75 16.18 8.21
N GLU A 155 -7.85 16.78 8.61
CA GLU A 155 -8.72 16.27 9.68
C GLU A 155 -9.13 14.81 9.47
N LYS A 156 -9.48 14.43 8.23
CA LYS A 156 -9.87 13.07 7.88
C LYS A 156 -8.75 12.02 8.06
N VAL A 157 -7.49 12.42 7.93
CA VAL A 157 -6.36 11.54 8.16
C VAL A 157 -6.00 11.56 9.63
N LYS A 158 -5.86 12.76 10.20
CA LYS A 158 -5.43 12.97 11.58
C LYS A 158 -6.37 12.34 12.61
N SER A 159 -7.68 12.37 12.37
CA SER A 159 -8.67 11.83 13.31
C SER A 159 -8.68 10.30 13.40
N GLY A 160 -8.21 9.61 12.35
CA GLY A 160 -8.15 8.14 12.32
C GLY A 160 -6.74 7.57 12.31
N ALA A 161 -5.70 8.43 12.36
CA ALA A 161 -4.33 7.98 12.25
C ALA A 161 -3.63 7.98 13.62
N GLU A 162 -2.84 6.95 13.84
CA GLU A 162 -2.00 6.78 15.01
C GLU A 162 -0.52 6.81 14.63
N GLU A 163 0.31 7.28 15.56
CA GLU A 163 1.76 7.23 15.41
C GLU A 163 2.26 5.79 15.58
N ILE A 164 3.19 5.39 14.72
CA ILE A 164 3.91 4.13 14.89
C ILE A 164 5.18 4.40 15.70
N PRO A 165 5.29 3.92 16.93
CA PRO A 165 6.47 4.16 17.76
C PRO A 165 7.70 3.44 17.21
N LYS A 166 8.87 4.07 17.36
CA LYS A 166 10.14 3.42 17.02
C LYS A 166 10.43 2.30 18.02
N ARG A 167 10.73 1.11 17.53
CA ARG A 167 11.09 -0.04 18.35
C ARG A 167 12.60 -0.30 18.24
N ALA A 168 13.32 -0.07 19.33
CA ALA A 168 14.76 -0.30 19.38
C ALA A 168 15.10 -1.78 19.10
N GLY A 169 16.14 -2.03 18.27
CA GLY A 169 16.60 -3.37 17.96
C GLY A 169 15.75 -4.14 16.95
N TYR A 170 14.69 -3.55 16.42
CA TYR A 170 13.92 -4.20 15.36
C TYR A 170 14.68 -4.13 14.03
N PRO A 171 14.82 -5.26 13.28
CA PRO A 171 15.67 -5.30 12.10
C PRO A 171 15.12 -4.42 10.96
N MET A 172 16.04 -3.93 10.12
CA MET A 172 15.73 -3.43 8.80
C MET A 172 15.65 -4.62 7.84
N PHE A 173 14.55 -4.77 7.13
CA PHE A 173 14.48 -5.77 6.08
C PHE A 173 15.27 -5.28 4.86
N THR A 174 16.12 -6.14 4.35
CA THR A 174 16.91 -5.95 3.13
C THR A 174 16.75 -7.18 2.24
N ASP A 175 17.18 -7.11 0.98
CA ASP A 175 17.10 -8.27 0.09
C ASP A 175 17.98 -9.44 0.55
N ASP A 176 19.03 -9.15 1.33
CA ASP A 176 19.96 -10.16 1.87
C ASP A 176 19.56 -10.65 3.27
N TYR A 177 18.64 -9.95 3.94
CA TYR A 177 18.22 -10.26 5.32
C TYR A 177 16.74 -9.96 5.54
N ILE A 178 16.00 -11.04 5.81
CA ILE A 178 14.55 -11.01 6.07
C ILE A 178 14.27 -11.71 7.39
#